data_bdddf84b05f6291163d597a468222b22
#
_entry.id   bdddf84b05f6291163d597a468222b22
#
_cell.length_a   1.000
_cell.length_b   1.000
_cell.length_c   1.000
_cell.angle_alpha   90.00
_cell.angle_beta   90.00
_cell.angle_gamma   90.00
#
_symmetry.space_group_name_H-M   'P 1'
#
loop_
_entity.id
_entity.type
_entity.pdbx_description
1 polymer ?
#
loop_
_entity_poly.entity_id
_entity_poly.type
_entity_poly.pdbx_seq_one_letter_code
_entity_poly.pdbx_strand_id
1 'polypeptide(L)'
;GLNIEKNKIIVSGFSAGGHLAASLGVFWNTEELAGITGMENERIRPNGMILNYPVITSGVAGHEESFRNLLGDRYEELKDRMSLEFQVTEDTPRTFIWHTFEDQTVLLDNTLLFVQALYKKGIPVEYHVFPQGPHGIGLANELTANENGRGIARACEPWSELAGKWLNREFPWWNGAKIER
;
A
#
# COMPACT_ATOMS: atom_id res chain seq x y z
N GLY A 1 -22.27 -15.30 8.40
CA GLY A 1 -21.05 -14.50 8.37
C GLY A 1 -20.06 -15.08 7.36
N LEU A 2 -19.16 -14.25 6.83
CA LEU A 2 -18.08 -14.72 5.97
C LEU A 2 -17.12 -15.60 6.80
N ASN A 3 -16.74 -16.74 6.25
CA ASN A 3 -15.77 -17.63 6.88
C ASN A 3 -14.35 -17.13 6.52
N ILE A 4 -13.81 -16.20 7.32
CA ILE A 4 -12.50 -15.58 7.09
C ILE A 4 -11.45 -16.33 7.91
N GLU A 5 -10.42 -16.83 7.24
CA GLU A 5 -9.26 -17.42 7.89
C GLU A 5 -8.28 -16.32 8.34
N LYS A 6 -8.08 -16.18 9.64
CA LYS A 6 -7.29 -15.11 10.27
C LYS A 6 -5.85 -14.99 9.75
N ASN A 7 -5.27 -16.08 9.28
CA ASN A 7 -3.88 -16.13 8.80
C ASN A 7 -3.77 -16.01 7.28
N LYS A 8 -4.83 -15.52 6.61
CA LYS A 8 -4.89 -15.41 5.15
C LYS A 8 -5.47 -14.06 4.72
N ILE A 9 -4.97 -12.98 5.30
CA ILE A 9 -5.45 -11.62 5.05
C ILE A 9 -4.37 -10.83 4.33
N ILE A 10 -4.67 -10.37 3.13
CA ILE A 10 -3.86 -9.42 2.38
C ILE A 10 -4.63 -8.10 2.33
N VAL A 11 -3.98 -7.03 2.75
CA VAL A 11 -4.55 -5.68 2.62
C VAL A 11 -4.00 -5.02 1.36
N SER A 12 -4.88 -4.37 0.61
CA SER A 12 -4.46 -3.63 -0.59
C SER A 12 -5.06 -2.23 -0.59
N GLY A 13 -4.30 -1.27 -1.11
CA GLY A 13 -4.75 0.11 -1.21
C GLY A 13 -4.05 0.89 -2.33
N PHE A 14 -4.73 1.92 -2.82
CA PHE A 14 -4.29 2.79 -3.90
C PHE A 14 -4.19 4.23 -3.38
N SER A 15 -3.13 4.96 -3.71
CA SER A 15 -2.98 6.38 -3.39
C SER A 15 -3.14 6.64 -1.88
N ALA A 16 -4.08 7.48 -1.45
CA ALA A 16 -4.42 7.68 -0.04
C ALA A 16 -4.97 6.39 0.63
N GLY A 17 -5.67 5.51 -0.13
CA GLY A 17 -6.04 4.16 0.35
C GLY A 17 -4.82 3.27 0.54
N GLY A 18 -3.73 3.50 -0.20
CA GLY A 18 -2.43 2.88 0.03
C GLY A 18 -1.82 3.29 1.36
N HIS A 19 -1.98 4.57 1.75
CA HIS A 19 -1.59 5.06 3.07
C HIS A 19 -2.38 4.33 4.18
N LEU A 20 -3.70 4.19 4.04
CA LEU A 20 -4.53 3.47 5.00
C LEU A 20 -4.09 1.99 5.14
N ALA A 21 -3.84 1.32 4.02
CA ALA A 21 -3.37 -0.07 4.02
C ALA A 21 -1.98 -0.20 4.69
N ALA A 22 -1.06 0.71 4.36
CA ALA A 22 0.27 0.76 4.97
C ALA A 22 0.19 1.10 6.47
N SER A 23 -0.71 2.02 6.88
CA SER A 23 -0.95 2.35 8.30
C SER A 23 -1.35 1.11 9.09
N LEU A 24 -2.29 0.30 8.57
CA LEU A 24 -2.62 -0.96 9.22
C LEU A 24 -1.39 -1.86 9.33
N GLY A 25 -0.56 -1.94 8.28
CA GLY A 25 0.63 -2.78 8.26
C GLY A 25 1.71 -2.38 9.27
N VAL A 26 1.88 -1.09 9.54
CA VAL A 26 2.92 -0.62 10.48
C VAL A 26 2.41 -0.46 11.91
N PHE A 27 1.09 -0.30 12.11
CA PHE A 27 0.51 -0.06 13.44
C PHE A 27 -0.26 -1.25 14.03
N TRP A 28 -0.44 -2.35 13.28
CA TRP A 28 -1.27 -3.48 13.74
C TRP A 28 -0.87 -4.00 15.13
N ASN A 29 0.42 -3.97 15.47
CA ASN A 29 0.96 -4.47 16.73
C ASN A 29 1.16 -3.37 17.80
N THR A 30 0.34 -2.31 17.78
CA THR A 30 0.39 -1.24 18.77
C THR A 30 -0.73 -1.35 19.80
N GLU A 31 -0.42 -1.00 21.06
CA GLU A 31 -1.42 -0.92 22.13
C GLU A 31 -2.53 0.09 21.81
N GLU A 32 -2.17 1.17 21.11
CA GLU A 32 -3.13 2.19 20.68
C GLU A 32 -4.19 1.62 19.76
N LEU A 33 -3.80 0.86 18.74
CA LEU A 33 -4.77 0.27 17.81
C LEU A 33 -5.62 -0.80 18.48
N ALA A 34 -5.05 -1.60 19.38
CA ALA A 34 -5.80 -2.54 20.21
C ALA A 34 -6.83 -1.82 21.09
N GLY A 35 -6.45 -0.70 21.69
CA GLY A 35 -7.35 0.13 22.50
C GLY A 35 -8.51 0.73 21.69
N ILE A 36 -8.24 1.22 20.49
CA ILE A 36 -9.25 1.81 19.59
C ILE A 36 -10.21 0.73 19.07
N THR A 37 -9.70 -0.41 18.68
CA THR A 37 -10.52 -1.48 18.06
C THR A 37 -11.21 -2.38 19.08
N GLY A 38 -10.71 -2.44 20.31
CA GLY A 38 -11.13 -3.41 21.31
C GLY A 38 -10.80 -4.86 20.95
N MET A 39 -9.85 -5.07 20.03
CA MET A 39 -9.45 -6.38 19.51
C MET A 39 -8.01 -6.69 19.93
N GLU A 40 -7.71 -7.97 20.07
CA GLU A 40 -6.33 -8.45 20.16
C GLU A 40 -5.58 -8.17 18.84
N ASN A 41 -4.34 -7.72 18.91
CA ASN A 41 -3.52 -7.35 17.76
C ASN A 41 -3.45 -8.45 16.68
N GLU A 42 -3.28 -9.70 17.09
CA GLU A 42 -3.23 -10.85 16.15
C GLU A 42 -4.53 -11.05 15.34
N ARG A 43 -5.64 -10.45 15.76
CA ARG A 43 -6.92 -10.52 15.02
C ARG A 43 -7.02 -9.51 13.90
N ILE A 44 -6.22 -8.45 13.96
CA ILE A 44 -6.18 -7.37 12.97
C ILE A 44 -4.91 -7.40 12.12
N ARG A 45 -4.00 -8.34 12.41
CA ARG A 45 -2.73 -8.50 11.71
C ARG A 45 -2.93 -8.85 10.24
N PRO A 46 -2.44 -8.04 9.29
CA PRO A 46 -2.36 -8.43 7.89
C PRO A 46 -1.17 -9.36 7.66
N ASN A 47 -1.32 -10.34 6.76
CA ASN A 47 -0.23 -11.25 6.41
C ASN A 47 0.68 -10.69 5.32
N GLY A 48 0.17 -9.75 4.53
CA GLY A 48 0.92 -9.05 3.49
C GLY A 48 0.19 -7.80 3.03
N MET A 49 0.93 -6.95 2.32
CA MET A 49 0.41 -5.70 1.75
C MET A 49 0.63 -5.63 0.26
N ILE A 50 -0.35 -5.10 -0.48
CA ILE A 50 -0.20 -4.68 -1.89
C ILE A 50 -0.48 -3.18 -1.95
N LEU A 51 0.56 -2.40 -2.16
CA LEU A 51 0.51 -0.95 -2.13
C LEU A 51 0.69 -0.38 -3.55
N ASN A 52 -0.31 0.34 -4.01
CA ASN A 52 -0.39 0.83 -5.38
C ASN A 52 -0.20 2.35 -5.35
N TYR A 53 0.95 2.85 -5.81
CA TYR A 53 1.35 4.27 -5.79
C TYR A 53 0.89 5.00 -4.51
N PRO A 54 1.24 4.45 -3.32
CA PRO A 54 0.71 4.92 -2.05
C PRO A 54 1.25 6.29 -1.66
N VAL A 55 0.43 7.07 -0.97
CA VAL A 55 0.91 8.16 -0.12
C VAL A 55 1.62 7.52 1.09
N ILE A 56 2.79 8.00 1.47
CA ILE A 56 3.59 7.46 2.57
C ILE A 56 4.14 8.55 3.48
N THR A 57 4.88 9.52 2.91
CA THR A 57 5.60 10.53 3.68
C THR A 57 4.82 11.84 3.81
N SER A 58 4.91 12.48 4.95
CA SER A 58 4.48 13.87 5.16
C SER A 58 5.62 14.89 4.95
N GLY A 59 6.82 14.42 4.59
CA GLY A 59 7.99 15.25 4.35
C GLY A 59 7.91 16.06 3.05
N VAL A 60 9.07 16.50 2.55
CA VAL A 60 9.16 17.37 1.35
C VAL A 60 8.50 16.78 0.11
N ALA A 61 8.53 15.46 -0.05
CA ALA A 61 7.88 14.75 -1.16
C ALA A 61 6.44 14.31 -0.83
N GLY A 62 5.89 14.77 0.29
CA GLY A 62 4.57 14.38 0.76
C GLY A 62 3.44 15.00 -0.06
N HIS A 63 2.35 14.28 -0.18
CA HIS A 63 1.10 14.81 -0.73
C HIS A 63 0.31 15.49 0.41
N GLU A 64 0.63 16.77 0.68
CA GLU A 64 0.14 17.54 1.84
C GLU A 64 -1.38 17.51 1.98
N GLU A 65 -2.12 17.63 0.87
CA GLU A 65 -3.59 17.60 0.88
C GLU A 65 -4.13 16.30 1.49
N SER A 66 -3.53 15.14 1.18
CA SER A 66 -3.93 13.87 1.79
C SER A 66 -3.77 13.87 3.31
N PHE A 67 -2.64 14.42 3.80
CA PHE A 67 -2.39 14.50 5.24
C PHE A 67 -3.30 15.51 5.93
N ARG A 68 -3.56 16.66 5.30
CA ARG A 68 -4.52 17.65 5.85
C ARG A 68 -5.93 17.10 5.93
N ASN A 69 -6.38 16.37 4.89
CA ASN A 69 -7.69 15.71 4.89
C ASN A 69 -7.78 14.60 5.94
N LEU A 70 -6.71 13.85 6.16
CA LEU A 70 -6.65 12.79 7.15
C LEU A 70 -6.64 13.32 8.60
N LEU A 71 -5.87 14.38 8.86
CA LEU A 71 -5.53 14.81 10.22
C LEU A 71 -6.32 16.03 10.69
N GLY A 72 -6.92 16.78 9.76
CA GLY A 72 -7.69 17.99 10.08
C GLY A 72 -6.87 18.98 10.92
N ASP A 73 -7.48 19.44 12.02
CA ASP A 73 -6.87 20.40 12.93
C ASP A 73 -5.63 19.86 13.68
N ARG A 74 -5.44 18.53 13.68
CA ARG A 74 -4.29 17.87 14.29
C ARG A 74 -3.12 17.64 13.32
N TYR A 75 -3.14 18.28 12.15
CA TYR A 75 -2.11 18.10 11.13
C TYR A 75 -0.70 18.30 11.67
N GLU A 76 -0.43 19.46 12.30
CA GLU A 76 0.92 19.78 12.81
C GLU A 76 1.36 18.83 13.95
N GLU A 77 0.42 18.31 14.73
CA GLU A 77 0.71 17.37 15.82
C GLU A 77 1.06 15.97 15.32
N LEU A 78 0.37 15.49 14.26
CA LEU A 78 0.37 14.08 13.89
C LEU A 78 1.07 13.78 12.56
N LYS A 79 1.39 14.77 11.73
CA LYS A 79 1.97 14.55 10.40
C LYS A 79 3.21 13.66 10.43
N ASP A 80 4.12 13.90 11.37
CA ASP A 80 5.37 13.13 11.46
C ASP A 80 5.11 11.66 11.90
N ARG A 81 4.13 11.46 12.78
CA ARG A 81 3.69 10.12 13.18
C ARG A 81 3.05 9.37 12.02
N MET A 82 2.34 10.07 11.14
CA MET A 82 1.69 9.49 9.97
C MET A 82 2.60 9.42 8.74
N SER A 83 3.88 9.81 8.87
CA SER A 83 4.95 9.50 7.92
C SER A 83 5.38 8.04 8.12
N LEU A 84 4.84 7.14 7.28
CA LEU A 84 4.85 5.70 7.58
C LEU A 84 6.22 5.06 7.39
N GLU A 85 7.12 5.67 6.65
CA GLU A 85 8.52 5.24 6.52
C GLU A 85 9.25 5.24 7.87
N PHE A 86 8.82 6.05 8.83
CA PHE A 86 9.39 6.07 10.18
C PHE A 86 8.73 5.06 11.13
N GLN A 87 7.62 4.47 10.73
CA GLN A 87 6.82 3.55 11.55
C GLN A 87 7.08 2.08 11.24
N VAL A 88 7.92 1.78 10.24
CA VAL A 88 8.26 0.41 9.87
C VAL A 88 9.03 -0.28 11.01
N THR A 89 8.52 -1.43 11.43
CA THR A 89 9.11 -2.31 12.45
C THR A 89 9.41 -3.68 11.88
N GLU A 90 9.99 -4.57 12.67
CA GLU A 90 10.24 -5.97 12.32
C GLU A 90 8.93 -6.79 12.17
N ASP A 91 7.83 -6.28 12.75
CA ASP A 91 6.49 -6.87 12.65
C ASP A 91 5.73 -6.43 11.40
N THR A 92 6.25 -5.45 10.65
CA THR A 92 5.62 -4.97 9.41
C THR A 92 5.52 -6.10 8.38
N PRO A 93 4.35 -6.35 7.75
CA PRO A 93 4.19 -7.45 6.82
C PRO A 93 5.02 -7.29 5.54
N ARG A 94 5.37 -8.43 4.92
CA ARG A 94 5.96 -8.44 3.58
C ARG A 94 5.07 -7.70 2.59
N THR A 95 5.69 -7.01 1.64
CA THR A 95 5.00 -6.00 0.83
C THR A 95 5.30 -6.19 -0.65
N PHE A 96 4.26 -6.15 -1.47
CA PHE A 96 4.34 -5.82 -2.89
C PHE A 96 4.00 -4.36 -3.07
N ILE A 97 4.82 -3.60 -3.76
CA ILE A 97 4.62 -2.16 -3.97
C ILE A 97 5.01 -1.76 -5.39
N TRP A 98 4.25 -0.85 -5.98
CA TRP A 98 4.60 -0.31 -7.29
C TRP A 98 4.22 1.16 -7.44
N HIS A 99 4.89 1.82 -8.37
CA HIS A 99 4.71 3.23 -8.68
C HIS A 99 5.05 3.53 -10.13
N THR A 100 4.71 4.72 -10.61
CA THR A 100 5.18 5.23 -11.90
C THR A 100 6.20 6.35 -11.70
N PHE A 101 7.20 6.41 -12.58
CA PHE A 101 8.23 7.46 -12.52
C PHE A 101 7.67 8.85 -12.83
N GLU A 102 6.65 8.93 -13.69
CA GLU A 102 6.03 10.18 -14.13
C GLU A 102 4.93 10.71 -13.19
N ASP A 103 4.65 10.04 -12.06
CA ASP A 103 3.63 10.49 -11.12
C ASP A 103 4.01 11.84 -10.49
N GLN A 104 3.25 12.88 -10.84
CA GLN A 104 3.45 14.25 -10.35
C GLN A 104 2.48 14.61 -9.21
N THR A 105 1.58 13.71 -8.85
CA THR A 105 0.61 13.91 -7.77
C THR A 105 1.13 13.34 -6.46
N VAL A 106 1.49 12.06 -6.48
CA VAL A 106 2.20 11.39 -5.38
C VAL A 106 3.58 11.03 -5.89
N LEU A 107 4.59 11.77 -5.46
CA LEU A 107 5.94 11.59 -5.99
C LEU A 107 6.49 10.19 -5.67
N LEU A 108 7.29 9.66 -6.59
CA LEU A 108 7.94 8.35 -6.48
C LEU A 108 8.71 8.18 -5.16
N ASP A 109 9.20 9.26 -4.60
CA ASP A 109 9.90 9.32 -3.30
C ASP A 109 9.10 8.64 -2.18
N ASN A 110 7.76 8.71 -2.20
CA ASN A 110 6.90 8.04 -1.22
C ASN A 110 7.22 6.54 -1.14
N THR A 111 7.24 5.86 -2.28
CA THR A 111 7.55 4.43 -2.31
C THR A 111 9.02 4.13 -2.07
N LEU A 112 9.94 4.96 -2.56
CA LEU A 112 11.37 4.79 -2.33
C LEU A 112 11.71 4.85 -0.84
N LEU A 113 11.16 5.82 -0.11
CA LEU A 113 11.36 5.95 1.34
C LEU A 113 10.83 4.74 2.10
N PHE A 114 9.64 4.27 1.73
CA PHE A 114 9.03 3.11 2.38
C PHE A 114 9.79 1.81 2.10
N VAL A 115 10.18 1.57 0.84
CA VAL A 115 11.00 0.42 0.44
C VAL A 115 12.34 0.43 1.18
N GLN A 116 12.98 1.60 1.30
CA GLN A 116 14.23 1.73 2.06
C GLN A 116 14.03 1.39 3.55
N ALA A 117 12.92 1.81 4.14
CA ALA A 117 12.59 1.51 5.53
C ALA A 117 12.34 0.01 5.74
N LEU A 118 11.57 -0.63 4.85
CA LEU A 118 11.35 -2.09 4.85
C LEU A 118 12.68 -2.84 4.74
N TYR A 119 13.52 -2.47 3.78
CA TYR A 119 14.84 -3.08 3.58
C TYR A 119 15.73 -2.98 4.83
N LYS A 120 15.80 -1.81 5.46
CA LYS A 120 16.58 -1.59 6.70
C LYS A 120 16.11 -2.46 7.86
N LYS A 121 14.83 -2.83 7.88
CA LYS A 121 14.22 -3.72 8.90
C LYS A 121 14.24 -5.19 8.50
N GLY A 122 14.79 -5.53 7.34
CA GLY A 122 14.85 -6.91 6.85
C GLY A 122 13.50 -7.46 6.40
N ILE A 123 12.51 -6.60 6.13
CA ILE A 123 11.19 -7.00 5.66
C ILE A 123 11.24 -7.29 4.16
N PRO A 124 10.81 -8.48 3.71
CA PRO A 124 10.77 -8.80 2.28
C PRO A 124 9.85 -7.85 1.51
N VAL A 125 10.37 -7.27 0.44
CA VAL A 125 9.63 -6.36 -0.43
C VAL A 125 9.88 -6.68 -1.89
N GLU A 126 8.81 -6.71 -2.70
CA GLU A 126 8.90 -6.70 -4.15
C GLU A 126 8.47 -5.34 -4.66
N TYR A 127 9.35 -4.65 -5.37
CA TYR A 127 9.14 -3.28 -5.81
C TYR A 127 9.26 -3.14 -7.32
N HIS A 128 8.26 -2.52 -7.95
CA HIS A 128 8.22 -2.23 -9.37
C HIS A 128 8.06 -0.74 -9.63
N VAL A 129 8.91 -0.19 -10.49
CA VAL A 129 8.77 1.18 -11.00
C VAL A 129 8.54 1.11 -12.51
N PHE A 130 7.38 1.58 -12.94
CA PHE A 130 7.07 1.71 -14.35
C PHE A 130 7.49 3.09 -14.86
N PRO A 131 8.11 3.19 -16.04
CA PRO A 131 8.66 4.47 -16.51
C PRO A 131 7.58 5.50 -16.82
N GLN A 132 6.38 5.07 -17.24
CA GLN A 132 5.32 5.94 -17.72
C GLN A 132 4.00 5.66 -17.03
N GLY A 133 3.20 6.70 -16.84
CA GLY A 133 1.85 6.65 -16.32
C GLY A 133 1.57 7.76 -15.31
N PRO A 134 0.40 8.42 -15.39
CA PRO A 134 -0.04 9.40 -14.42
C PRO A 134 -0.49 8.73 -13.13
N HIS A 135 -0.76 9.54 -12.09
CA HIS A 135 -1.37 9.07 -10.85
C HIS A 135 -2.78 8.53 -11.05
N GLY A 136 -3.17 7.53 -10.25
CA GLY A 136 -4.56 7.11 -10.11
C GLY A 136 -5.08 6.21 -11.23
N ILE A 137 -4.23 5.40 -11.82
CA ILE A 137 -4.55 4.58 -13.01
C ILE A 137 -5.21 3.22 -12.72
N GLY A 138 -5.40 2.84 -11.47
CA GLY A 138 -6.08 1.58 -11.11
C GLY A 138 -5.44 0.34 -11.73
N LEU A 139 -6.19 -0.39 -12.55
CA LEU A 139 -5.68 -1.53 -13.33
C LEU A 139 -4.89 -1.12 -14.58
N ALA A 140 -4.77 0.18 -14.85
CA ALA A 140 -4.06 0.75 -15.99
C ALA A 140 -4.63 0.36 -17.38
N ASN A 141 -5.86 -0.11 -17.42
CA ASN A 141 -6.58 -0.56 -18.62
C ASN A 141 -8.02 -0.03 -18.66
N GLU A 142 -8.80 -0.49 -19.63
CA GLU A 142 -10.16 -0.03 -19.89
C GLU A 142 -11.13 -0.30 -18.72
N LEU A 143 -10.86 -1.29 -17.87
CA LEU A 143 -11.73 -1.64 -16.74
C LEU A 143 -11.78 -0.54 -15.68
N THR A 144 -10.70 0.24 -15.54
CA THR A 144 -10.61 1.31 -14.54
C THR A 144 -10.40 2.69 -15.14
N ALA A 145 -10.30 2.80 -16.48
CA ALA A 145 -10.23 4.07 -17.16
C ALA A 145 -11.57 4.81 -17.10
N ASN A 146 -11.52 6.14 -17.12
CA ASN A 146 -12.71 6.95 -17.31
C ASN A 146 -13.17 6.95 -18.79
N GLU A 147 -14.32 7.55 -19.07
CA GLU A 147 -14.91 7.64 -20.43
C GLU A 147 -13.98 8.28 -21.46
N ASN A 148 -13.04 9.12 -21.04
CA ASN A 148 -12.07 9.78 -21.93
C ASN A 148 -10.76 8.97 -22.07
N GLY A 149 -10.70 7.75 -21.57
CA GLY A 149 -9.52 6.88 -21.61
C GLY A 149 -8.43 7.27 -20.61
N ARG A 150 -8.66 8.24 -19.73
CA ARG A 150 -7.72 8.57 -18.66
C ARG A 150 -7.64 7.37 -17.68
N GLY A 151 -6.46 6.92 -17.39
CA GLY A 151 -6.20 5.74 -16.59
C GLY A 151 -5.70 4.56 -17.42
N ILE A 152 -5.70 4.64 -18.75
CA ILE A 152 -5.03 3.65 -19.58
C ILE A 152 -3.53 3.96 -19.62
N ALA A 153 -2.73 3.02 -19.12
CA ALA A 153 -1.27 3.09 -19.11
C ALA A 153 -0.71 1.68 -19.34
N ARG A 154 -0.63 1.27 -20.60
CA ARG A 154 -0.28 -0.11 -21.01
C ARG A 154 1.03 -0.61 -20.40
N ALA A 155 2.01 0.27 -20.20
CA ALA A 155 3.27 -0.08 -19.55
C ALA A 155 3.08 -0.56 -18.09
N CYS A 156 2.01 -0.11 -17.43
CA CYS A 156 1.71 -0.46 -16.03
C CYS A 156 0.74 -1.65 -15.89
N GLU A 157 -0.01 -1.99 -16.95
CA GLU A 157 -1.03 -3.05 -16.93
C GLU A 157 -0.54 -4.38 -16.31
N PRO A 158 0.74 -4.81 -16.52
CA PRO A 158 1.25 -6.04 -15.93
C PRO A 158 1.33 -6.06 -14.40
N TRP A 159 1.15 -4.93 -13.70
CA TRP A 159 1.32 -4.89 -12.25
C TRP A 159 0.43 -5.90 -11.51
N SER A 160 -0.81 -6.09 -11.96
CA SER A 160 -1.76 -7.01 -11.31
C SER A 160 -1.36 -8.48 -11.46
N GLU A 161 -0.78 -8.85 -12.62
CA GLU A 161 -0.21 -10.18 -12.83
C GLU A 161 1.05 -10.41 -11.97
N LEU A 162 1.90 -9.38 -11.86
CA LEU A 162 3.08 -9.41 -10.99
C LEU A 162 2.68 -9.58 -9.52
N ALA A 163 1.67 -8.86 -9.05
CA ALA A 163 1.12 -9.01 -7.71
C ALA A 163 0.54 -10.41 -7.49
N GLY A 164 -0.14 -10.99 -8.48
CA GLY A 164 -0.63 -12.37 -8.43
C GLY A 164 0.51 -13.40 -8.33
N LYS A 165 1.59 -13.23 -9.07
CA LYS A 165 2.80 -14.06 -8.98
C LYS A 165 3.47 -13.94 -7.61
N TRP A 166 3.55 -12.73 -7.08
CA TRP A 166 4.05 -12.47 -5.74
C TRP A 166 3.21 -13.19 -4.68
N LEU A 167 1.88 -13.07 -4.72
CA LEU A 167 0.97 -13.78 -3.81
C LEU A 167 1.18 -15.29 -3.85
N ASN A 168 1.27 -15.89 -5.04
CA ASN A 168 1.49 -17.34 -5.19
C ASN A 168 2.84 -17.79 -4.61
N ARG A 169 3.88 -16.97 -4.72
CA ARG A 169 5.22 -17.28 -4.20
C ARG A 169 5.31 -17.11 -2.69
N GLU A 170 4.80 -16.00 -2.19
CA GLU A 170 4.96 -15.64 -0.78
C GLU A 170 3.94 -16.32 0.15
N PHE A 171 2.80 -16.71 -0.39
CA PHE A 171 1.69 -17.29 0.36
C PHE A 171 1.22 -18.61 -0.27
N PRO A 172 1.82 -19.75 0.13
CA PRO A 172 1.49 -21.07 -0.44
C PRO A 172 0.01 -21.46 -0.30
N TRP A 173 -0.72 -20.83 0.63
CA TRP A 173 -2.16 -21.00 0.81
C TRP A 173 -3.00 -20.20 -0.21
N TRP A 174 -2.39 -19.27 -0.93
CA TRP A 174 -3.01 -18.54 -2.03
C TRP A 174 -3.05 -19.45 -3.26
N ASN A 175 -4.02 -20.31 -3.30
CA ASN A 175 -4.30 -21.07 -4.53
C ASN A 175 -5.01 -20.11 -5.48
N GLY A 176 -4.26 -19.45 -6.33
CA GLY A 176 -4.75 -18.38 -7.18
C GLY A 176 -6.13 -18.73 -7.72
N ALA A 177 -7.12 -17.90 -7.43
CA ALA A 177 -8.35 -17.93 -8.18
C ALA A 177 -7.92 -17.86 -9.64
N LYS A 178 -8.11 -18.95 -10.40
CA LYS A 178 -7.95 -18.92 -11.85
C LYS A 178 -8.89 -17.81 -12.30
N ILE A 179 -8.33 -16.65 -12.63
CA ILE A 179 -9.07 -15.65 -13.38
C ILE A 179 -9.30 -16.33 -14.72
N GLU A 180 -10.41 -17.04 -14.85
CA GLU A 180 -10.86 -17.55 -16.14
C GLU A 180 -11.08 -16.30 -17.01
N ARG A 181 -10.28 -16.24 -18.08
CA ARG A 181 -10.33 -15.15 -19.07
C ARG A 181 -11.56 -15.30 -19.93
#